data_1d415313f2e93df5154087f2dc6e5963
#
_entry.id   1d415313f2e93df5154087f2dc6e5963
#
_cell.length_a   1.000
_cell.length_b   1.000
_cell.length_c   1.000
_cell.angle_alpha   90.00
_cell.angle_beta   90.00
_cell.angle_gamma   90.00
#
_symmetry.space_group_name_H-M   'P 1'
#
loop_
_entity.id
_entity.type
_entity.pdbx_description
1 polymer ?
#
loop_
_entity_poly.entity_id
_entity_poly.type
_entity_poly.pdbx_seq_one_letter_code
_entity_poly.pdbx_strand_id
1 'polypeptide(L)'
;MDRRRKTSFSFVNLTHPDDLKDENTRLHIRSLAMTEVGKSRRKPRTKRERNEIILEFRKPDEMRLGIERLGGQVDPFSPYPFDLDESARMLVANIFSPNTNHASQLLGSWYPVGLSSAASFHHVLANSHNFLSQKRNGRFPSQDDHVALTHRQKAFRCTIEMMKDSSKHESDEMIGAVVSMMSHLALLGSFEDGNWDNHRNAFAKIIALRGGYDTVVNESLRITITWVDLIGCFAQDVPPIVPMPSRWEYDSKSPQHSPRPSSAISLLWKQQMIGNVDWISVFDDIVQFISLDRTFAVEQKQLACTSGSWMEPTVYRLLAIRPLRNGSQSEHEMEEICRLGTLLFLAPFWRALGQNPVRTAAISRNLFFLLGRNHVEWGQLNPLLIWILYFAAIETENHVERSHFVSMLSAVLKSMNLEEWDEIMRIVQGVLWAENIFAGSDRLICDQVMRAMNYNSVAHGLLEAAPAPI
;
A
#
# COMPACT_ATOMS: atom_id res chain seq x y z
N MET A 1 40.94 15.61 12.64
CA MET A 1 41.56 16.51 11.64
C MET A 1 40.98 16.18 10.28
N ASP A 2 40.03 16.97 9.89
CA ASP A 2 39.21 16.73 8.70
C ASP A 2 39.90 17.40 7.49
N ARG A 3 40.46 16.59 6.58
CA ARG A 3 41.07 17.10 5.35
C ARG A 3 39.95 17.30 4.32
N ARG A 4 39.39 18.49 4.29
CA ARG A 4 38.53 18.94 3.18
C ARG A 4 39.34 18.85 1.87
N ARG A 5 38.93 17.94 0.96
CA ARG A 5 39.45 17.85 -0.40
C ARG A 5 39.06 19.15 -1.14
N LYS A 6 40.08 19.95 -1.50
CA LYS A 6 39.87 21.07 -2.41
C LYS A 6 39.55 20.50 -3.79
N THR A 7 38.34 20.69 -4.26
CA THR A 7 37.94 20.47 -5.65
C THR A 7 38.54 21.58 -6.49
N SER A 8 39.51 21.25 -7.37
CA SER A 8 40.01 22.18 -8.36
C SER A 8 39.17 22.05 -9.63
N PHE A 9 38.58 23.13 -10.06
CA PHE A 9 37.86 23.19 -11.34
C PHE A 9 38.86 23.66 -12.41
N SER A 10 38.87 22.97 -13.57
CA SER A 10 39.61 23.42 -14.77
C SER A 10 38.58 23.94 -15.77
N PHE A 11 38.81 25.15 -16.24
CA PHE A 11 37.95 25.81 -17.22
C PHE A 11 38.63 25.80 -18.58
N VAL A 12 37.89 25.56 -19.64
CA VAL A 12 38.34 25.76 -21.04
C VAL A 12 37.69 27.05 -21.51
N ASN A 13 38.51 28.07 -21.76
CA ASN A 13 38.06 29.34 -22.28
C ASN A 13 37.83 29.24 -23.80
N LEU A 14 36.63 29.47 -24.25
CA LEU A 14 36.27 29.55 -25.66
C LEU A 14 36.04 31.03 -25.99
N THR A 15 36.64 31.51 -27.04
CA THR A 15 36.50 32.86 -27.49
C THR A 15 35.38 33.03 -28.54
N HIS A 16 35.04 31.92 -29.23
CA HIS A 16 33.97 31.88 -30.22
C HIS A 16 33.24 30.52 -30.17
N PRO A 17 31.94 30.44 -30.46
CA PRO A 17 31.19 29.17 -30.50
C PRO A 17 31.77 28.13 -31.48
N ASP A 18 32.46 28.58 -32.53
CA ASP A 18 33.09 27.68 -33.47
C ASP A 18 34.36 27.01 -32.95
N ASP A 19 34.97 27.50 -31.86
CA ASP A 19 36.12 26.86 -31.19
C ASP A 19 35.77 25.45 -30.70
N LEU A 20 34.49 25.14 -30.47
CA LEU A 20 34.00 23.80 -30.17
C LEU A 20 34.09 22.84 -31.37
N LYS A 21 34.26 23.33 -32.59
CA LYS A 21 34.44 22.51 -33.80
C LYS A 21 35.90 22.13 -34.02
N ASP A 22 36.85 22.85 -33.39
CA ASP A 22 38.26 22.55 -33.47
C ASP A 22 38.58 21.23 -32.78
N GLU A 23 39.33 20.38 -33.48
CA GLU A 23 39.65 19.02 -33.05
C GLU A 23 40.58 19.02 -31.82
N ASN A 24 41.51 19.98 -31.72
CA ASN A 24 42.38 20.10 -30.55
C ASN A 24 41.64 20.53 -29.30
N THR A 25 40.70 21.44 -29.44
CA THR A 25 39.82 21.88 -28.34
C THR A 25 38.93 20.73 -27.85
N ARG A 26 38.39 19.92 -28.76
CA ARG A 26 37.63 18.71 -28.41
C ARG A 26 38.47 17.66 -27.70
N LEU A 27 39.70 17.42 -28.18
CA LEU A 27 40.63 16.48 -27.54
C LEU A 27 41.02 16.97 -26.14
N HIS A 28 41.21 18.27 -25.96
CA HIS A 28 41.53 18.84 -24.66
C HIS A 28 40.35 18.70 -23.66
N ILE A 29 39.15 18.99 -24.07
CA ILE A 29 37.91 18.78 -23.25
C ILE A 29 37.77 17.29 -22.89
N ARG A 30 37.95 16.37 -23.85
CA ARG A 30 37.89 14.92 -23.58
C ARG A 30 38.99 14.47 -22.60
N SER A 31 40.21 14.99 -22.74
CA SER A 31 41.31 14.69 -21.83
C SER A 31 41.03 15.11 -20.40
N LEU A 32 40.49 16.32 -20.19
CA LEU A 32 40.11 16.83 -18.87
C LEU A 32 39.00 15.97 -18.25
N ALA A 33 37.95 15.66 -19.02
CA ALA A 33 36.84 14.80 -18.56
C ALA A 33 37.31 13.39 -18.18
N MET A 34 38.18 12.76 -18.99
CA MET A 34 38.74 11.44 -18.72
C MET A 34 39.70 11.44 -17.53
N THR A 35 40.42 12.52 -17.29
CA THR A 35 41.30 12.67 -16.12
C THR A 35 40.48 12.70 -14.82
N GLU A 36 39.36 13.41 -14.79
CA GLU A 36 38.47 13.47 -13.61
C GLU A 36 37.74 12.12 -13.40
N VAL A 37 37.27 11.47 -14.45
CA VAL A 37 36.72 10.11 -14.38
C VAL A 37 37.76 9.10 -13.88
N GLY A 38 39.01 9.22 -14.33
CA GLY A 38 40.12 8.38 -13.85
C GLY A 38 40.46 8.58 -12.38
N LYS A 39 40.37 9.81 -11.87
CA LYS A 39 40.56 10.13 -10.44
C LYS A 39 39.41 9.59 -9.58
N SER A 40 38.19 9.63 -10.07
CA SER A 40 36.98 9.14 -9.35
C SER A 40 36.93 7.60 -9.31
N ARG A 41 37.56 6.91 -10.29
CA ARG A 41 37.59 5.44 -10.36
C ARG A 41 38.74 4.78 -9.59
N ARG A 42 39.73 5.52 -9.09
CA ARG A 42 40.81 4.95 -8.25
C ARG A 42 40.27 4.69 -6.84
N LYS A 43 39.75 3.50 -6.59
CA LYS A 43 39.50 2.99 -5.24
C LYS A 43 40.84 2.79 -4.50
N PRO A 44 40.95 3.15 -3.22
CA PRO A 44 42.13 2.81 -2.43
C PRO A 44 42.24 1.29 -2.36
N ARG A 45 43.43 0.74 -2.66
CA ARG A 45 43.75 -0.67 -2.47
C ARG A 45 43.81 -0.95 -0.97
N THR A 46 42.78 -1.53 -0.40
CA THR A 46 42.80 -2.18 0.91
C THR A 46 43.43 -3.55 0.78
N LYS A 47 44.42 -3.85 1.62
CA LYS A 47 45.02 -5.20 1.74
C LYS A 47 43.88 -6.16 2.17
N ARG A 48 43.60 -7.16 1.35
CA ARG A 48 42.68 -8.25 1.66
C ARG A 48 43.33 -9.16 2.71
N GLU A 49 42.67 -9.30 3.88
CA GLU A 49 42.93 -10.42 4.76
C GLU A 49 42.11 -11.63 4.26
N ARG A 50 42.69 -12.84 4.47
CA ARG A 50 42.40 -14.07 3.70
C ARG A 50 41.04 -14.74 4.02
N ASN A 51 40.20 -14.20 4.89
CA ASN A 51 38.96 -14.84 5.38
C ASN A 51 37.73 -13.91 5.45
N GLU A 52 37.68 -12.78 4.78
CA GLU A 52 36.45 -12.00 4.64
C GLU A 52 35.66 -12.47 3.44
N ILE A 53 34.51 -13.11 3.69
CA ILE A 53 33.43 -13.27 2.71
C ILE A 53 32.84 -11.88 2.55
N ILE A 54 33.34 -11.11 1.61
CA ILE A 54 32.69 -9.88 1.18
C ILE A 54 31.50 -10.31 0.37
N LEU A 55 30.32 -10.29 1.00
CA LEU A 55 29.06 -10.18 0.27
C LEU A 55 29.11 -8.83 -0.46
N GLU A 56 29.61 -8.83 -1.68
CA GLU A 56 29.34 -7.73 -2.60
C GLU A 56 27.85 -7.76 -2.85
N PHE A 57 27.09 -7.04 -2.03
CA PHE A 57 25.83 -6.52 -2.48
C PHE A 57 26.19 -5.67 -3.69
N ARG A 58 26.01 -6.20 -4.90
CA ARG A 58 25.86 -5.35 -6.06
C ARG A 58 24.78 -4.38 -5.64
N LYS A 59 25.17 -3.11 -5.42
CA LYS A 59 24.17 -2.05 -5.53
C LYS A 59 23.54 -2.32 -6.88
N PRO A 60 22.27 -2.64 -6.96
CA PRO A 60 21.61 -2.67 -8.25
C PRO A 60 21.94 -1.34 -8.89
N ASP A 61 22.22 -1.30 -10.19
CA ASP A 61 22.29 -0.05 -10.96
C ASP A 61 21.04 0.82 -10.77
N GLU A 62 20.06 0.28 -10.17
CA GLU A 62 18.80 0.80 -9.65
C GLU A 62 18.91 1.81 -8.50
N MET A 63 20.02 1.98 -7.78
CA MET A 63 20.17 3.05 -6.79
C MET A 63 20.49 4.44 -7.36
N ARG A 64 20.56 4.57 -8.66
CA ARG A 64 20.44 5.86 -9.36
C ARG A 64 18.97 6.33 -9.48
N LEU A 65 18.11 5.75 -8.77
CA LEU A 65 16.70 5.56 -8.91
C LEU A 65 15.82 6.66 -8.34
N GLY A 66 16.31 7.64 -7.64
CA GLY A 66 15.46 8.77 -7.26
C GLY A 66 15.16 9.67 -8.45
N ILE A 67 16.16 9.91 -9.28
CA ILE A 67 16.05 10.86 -10.41
C ILE A 67 15.99 10.12 -11.76
N GLU A 68 16.66 8.99 -11.93
CA GLU A 68 16.66 8.26 -13.21
C GLU A 68 15.41 7.39 -13.43
N ARG A 69 14.67 6.97 -12.40
CA ARG A 69 13.35 6.36 -12.61
C ARG A 69 12.25 7.39 -12.86
N LEU A 70 12.38 8.59 -12.34
CA LEU A 70 11.61 9.73 -12.85
C LEU A 70 12.07 10.12 -14.26
N GLY A 71 13.32 9.87 -14.63
CA GLY A 71 13.94 10.22 -15.89
C GLY A 71 14.08 9.10 -16.92
N GLY A 72 13.94 7.83 -16.52
CA GLY A 72 14.16 6.68 -17.44
C GLY A 72 13.00 6.41 -18.39
N GLN A 73 11.81 6.93 -18.12
CA GLN A 73 10.63 6.85 -19.01
C GLN A 73 9.88 8.17 -19.15
N VAL A 74 10.18 9.16 -18.32
CA VAL A 74 9.65 10.51 -18.44
C VAL A 74 10.85 11.40 -18.72
N ASP A 75 11.04 11.75 -19.98
CA ASP A 75 11.93 12.83 -20.36
C ASP A 75 11.51 14.09 -19.57
N PRO A 76 12.36 14.66 -18.69
CA PRO A 76 12.03 15.89 -17.97
C PRO A 76 11.76 17.08 -18.91
N PHE A 77 12.11 16.92 -20.20
CA PHE A 77 11.78 17.83 -21.29
C PHE A 77 10.58 17.34 -22.11
N SER A 78 9.98 16.20 -21.77
CA SER A 78 8.74 15.75 -22.41
C SER A 78 7.63 16.73 -22.08
N PRO A 79 6.98 17.33 -23.07
CA PRO A 79 5.91 18.29 -22.81
C PRO A 79 4.79 17.59 -22.05
N TYR A 80 4.24 18.28 -21.05
CA TYR A 80 2.98 17.84 -20.43
C TYR A 80 1.92 17.65 -21.52
N PRO A 81 0.93 16.76 -21.32
CA PRO A 81 -0.09 16.50 -22.34
C PRO A 81 -0.92 17.74 -22.74
N PHE A 82 -0.75 18.83 -22.02
CA PHE A 82 -1.28 20.17 -22.34
C PHE A 82 -0.48 21.27 -21.61
N ASP A 83 -0.63 22.52 -22.05
CA ASP A 83 0.03 23.65 -21.39
C ASP A 83 -0.50 23.88 -19.98
N LEU A 84 0.41 23.93 -19.00
CA LEU A 84 0.06 24.13 -17.60
C LEU A 84 -0.08 25.62 -17.29
N ASP A 85 -1.23 26.01 -16.74
CA ASP A 85 -1.39 27.28 -16.06
C ASP A 85 -0.68 27.27 -14.68
N GLU A 86 -0.68 28.40 -13.99
CA GLU A 86 -0.01 28.57 -12.70
C GLU A 86 -0.60 27.63 -11.64
N SER A 87 -1.92 27.44 -11.63
CA SER A 87 -2.61 26.54 -10.70
C SER A 87 -2.19 25.10 -10.93
N ALA A 88 -2.19 24.64 -12.17
CA ALA A 88 -1.75 23.29 -12.51
C ALA A 88 -0.27 23.04 -12.16
N ARG A 89 0.61 24.04 -12.35
CA ARG A 89 2.03 23.95 -11.93
C ARG A 89 2.17 23.80 -10.42
N MET A 90 1.38 24.52 -9.63
CA MET A 90 1.36 24.35 -8.16
C MET A 90 0.91 22.95 -7.76
N LEU A 91 -0.10 22.40 -8.43
CA LEU A 91 -0.58 21.03 -8.17
C LEU A 91 0.49 19.98 -8.51
N VAL A 92 1.22 20.17 -9.61
CA VAL A 92 2.36 19.31 -9.96
C VAL A 92 3.46 19.40 -8.90
N ALA A 93 3.84 20.63 -8.49
CA ALA A 93 4.84 20.84 -7.45
C ALA A 93 4.47 20.16 -6.13
N ASN A 94 3.17 20.11 -5.78
CA ASN A 94 2.70 19.40 -4.59
C ASN A 94 2.95 17.89 -4.67
N ILE A 95 2.85 17.26 -5.84
CA ILE A 95 3.09 15.83 -6.02
C ILE A 95 4.53 15.46 -5.63
N PHE A 96 5.49 16.33 -5.97
CA PHE A 96 6.92 16.12 -5.71
C PHE A 96 7.39 16.73 -4.37
N SER A 97 6.48 17.29 -3.59
CA SER A 97 6.82 17.87 -2.28
C SER A 97 7.25 16.76 -1.31
N PRO A 98 8.30 16.97 -0.48
CA PRO A 98 8.75 15.99 0.52
C PRO A 98 7.67 15.61 1.53
N ASN A 99 6.69 16.49 1.74
CA ASN A 99 5.58 16.29 2.68
C ASN A 99 4.27 15.97 1.95
N THR A 100 4.35 15.32 0.81
CA THR A 100 3.16 14.91 0.06
C THR A 100 2.52 13.66 0.68
N ASN A 101 1.19 13.61 0.65
CA ASN A 101 0.41 12.42 1.02
C ASN A 101 0.09 11.53 -0.20
N HIS A 102 0.65 11.85 -1.37
CA HIS A 102 0.55 10.98 -2.54
C HIS A 102 1.26 9.65 -2.28
N ALA A 103 0.85 8.60 -2.99
CA ALA A 103 1.54 7.31 -2.99
C ALA A 103 2.96 7.45 -3.57
N SER A 104 3.86 8.05 -2.78
CA SER A 104 5.22 8.41 -3.21
C SER A 104 6.04 7.18 -3.55
N GLN A 105 5.78 6.04 -2.86
CA GLN A 105 6.45 4.77 -3.12
C GLN A 105 6.19 4.23 -4.54
N LEU A 106 5.06 4.58 -5.15
CA LEU A 106 4.69 4.14 -6.49
C LEU A 106 4.74 5.26 -7.53
N LEU A 107 5.27 6.44 -7.17
CA LEU A 107 5.32 7.62 -8.04
C LEU A 107 5.97 7.32 -9.40
N GLY A 108 7.03 6.50 -9.41
CA GLY A 108 7.70 6.08 -10.65
C GLY A 108 6.85 5.19 -11.58
N SER A 109 5.75 4.64 -11.10
CA SER A 109 4.83 3.82 -11.90
C SER A 109 3.58 4.62 -12.31
N TRP A 110 2.85 5.20 -11.37
CA TRP A 110 1.57 5.85 -11.68
C TRP A 110 1.72 7.23 -12.35
N TYR A 111 2.80 7.98 -12.07
CA TYR A 111 2.96 9.31 -12.64
C TYR A 111 3.22 9.28 -14.17
N PRO A 112 4.08 8.39 -14.71
CA PRO A 112 4.20 8.19 -16.15
C PRO A 112 2.87 7.82 -16.82
N VAL A 113 2.04 6.99 -16.18
CA VAL A 113 0.69 6.66 -16.67
C VAL A 113 -0.19 7.93 -16.66
N GLY A 114 -0.10 8.73 -15.62
CA GLY A 114 -0.78 10.03 -15.55
C GLY A 114 -0.40 10.97 -16.69
N LEU A 115 0.87 10.97 -17.10
CA LEU A 115 1.38 11.80 -18.22
C LEU A 115 1.03 11.25 -19.61
N SER A 116 0.57 9.99 -19.73
CA SER A 116 0.34 9.35 -21.02
C SER A 116 -0.77 10.01 -21.84
N SER A 117 -1.70 10.71 -21.22
CA SER A 117 -2.80 11.41 -21.90
C SER A 117 -3.31 12.61 -21.09
N ALA A 118 -3.94 13.56 -21.77
CA ALA A 118 -4.61 14.68 -21.12
C ALA A 118 -5.74 14.22 -20.17
N ALA A 119 -6.43 13.13 -20.53
CA ALA A 119 -7.47 12.53 -19.70
C ALA A 119 -6.91 12.04 -18.34
N SER A 120 -5.84 11.24 -18.39
CA SER A 120 -5.17 10.73 -17.17
C SER A 120 -4.60 11.88 -16.34
N PHE A 121 -3.95 12.85 -16.99
CA PHE A 121 -3.27 13.93 -16.28
C PHE A 121 -4.22 14.89 -15.56
N HIS A 122 -5.40 15.14 -16.11
CA HIS A 122 -6.42 15.89 -15.39
C HIS A 122 -6.89 15.18 -14.11
N HIS A 123 -6.98 13.85 -14.09
CA HIS A 123 -7.24 13.10 -12.84
C HIS A 123 -6.08 13.21 -11.84
N VAL A 124 -4.83 13.20 -12.31
CA VAL A 124 -3.66 13.44 -11.46
C VAL A 124 -3.75 14.81 -10.77
N LEU A 125 -4.13 15.86 -11.51
CA LEU A 125 -4.30 17.20 -10.95
C LEU A 125 -5.47 17.28 -9.96
N ALA A 126 -6.61 16.64 -10.27
CA ALA A 126 -7.74 16.57 -9.35
C ALA A 126 -7.34 15.89 -8.03
N ASN A 127 -6.64 14.75 -8.11
CA ASN A 127 -6.15 14.05 -6.93
C ASN A 127 -5.13 14.88 -6.15
N SER A 128 -4.21 15.57 -6.82
CA SER A 128 -3.26 16.45 -6.15
C SER A 128 -3.96 17.57 -5.37
N HIS A 129 -5.02 18.15 -5.92
CA HIS A 129 -5.84 19.12 -5.22
C HIS A 129 -6.53 18.54 -3.98
N ASN A 130 -7.09 17.32 -4.11
CA ASN A 130 -7.73 16.62 -2.99
C ASN A 130 -6.73 16.28 -1.88
N PHE A 131 -5.48 15.94 -2.20
CA PHE A 131 -4.41 15.75 -1.22
C PHE A 131 -4.00 17.07 -0.54
N LEU A 132 -4.00 18.19 -1.25
CA LEU A 132 -3.81 19.52 -0.64
C LEU A 132 -4.95 19.85 0.35
N SER A 133 -6.19 19.51 0.00
CA SER A 133 -7.35 19.66 0.88
C SER A 133 -7.20 18.77 2.11
N GLN A 134 -6.76 17.53 1.98
CA GLN A 134 -6.45 16.65 3.10
C GLN A 134 -5.39 17.26 4.02
N LYS A 135 -4.32 17.82 3.47
CA LYS A 135 -3.25 18.43 4.26
C LYS A 135 -3.75 19.62 5.09
N ARG A 136 -4.73 20.38 4.56
CA ARG A 136 -5.33 21.54 5.26
C ARG A 136 -6.35 21.12 6.32
N ASN A 137 -7.15 20.10 6.02
CA ASN A 137 -8.33 19.72 6.80
C ASN A 137 -8.11 18.47 7.68
N GLY A 138 -6.92 17.83 7.59
CA GLY A 138 -6.60 16.59 8.28
C GLY A 138 -7.31 15.34 7.73
N ARG A 139 -8.26 15.50 6.80
CA ARG A 139 -9.09 14.42 6.25
C ARG A 139 -9.19 14.54 4.74
N PHE A 140 -9.08 13.41 4.04
CA PHE A 140 -9.28 13.35 2.59
C PHE A 140 -10.77 13.63 2.26
N PRO A 141 -11.07 14.49 1.26
CA PRO A 141 -12.46 14.81 0.93
C PRO A 141 -13.21 13.57 0.42
N SER A 142 -14.51 13.49 0.73
CA SER A 142 -15.42 12.47 0.19
C SER A 142 -16.07 12.89 -1.13
N GLN A 143 -15.93 14.16 -1.52
CA GLN A 143 -16.46 14.73 -2.75
C GLN A 143 -15.46 15.76 -3.30
N ASP A 144 -15.44 15.91 -4.62
CA ASP A 144 -14.66 16.94 -5.30
C ASP A 144 -15.23 18.32 -5.00
N ASP A 145 -14.34 19.26 -4.71
CA ASP A 145 -14.67 20.68 -4.75
C ASP A 145 -14.67 21.21 -6.20
N HIS A 146 -14.90 22.50 -6.37
CA HIS A 146 -14.98 23.12 -7.69
C HIS A 146 -13.71 22.92 -8.53
N VAL A 147 -12.51 22.95 -7.93
CA VAL A 147 -11.24 22.82 -8.66
C VAL A 147 -11.04 21.36 -9.11
N ALA A 148 -11.16 20.41 -8.20
CA ALA A 148 -11.07 18.98 -8.51
C ALA A 148 -12.13 18.56 -9.54
N LEU A 149 -13.38 19.05 -9.37
CA LEU A 149 -14.48 18.79 -10.29
C LEU A 149 -14.20 19.35 -11.69
N THR A 150 -13.59 20.54 -11.80
CA THR A 150 -13.22 21.14 -13.09
C THR A 150 -12.21 20.25 -13.83
N HIS A 151 -11.18 19.74 -13.12
CA HIS A 151 -10.22 18.82 -13.72
C HIS A 151 -10.88 17.51 -14.11
N ARG A 152 -11.73 16.95 -13.26
CA ARG A 152 -12.48 15.72 -13.56
C ARG A 152 -13.36 15.88 -14.81
N GLN A 153 -14.08 17.00 -14.96
CA GLN A 153 -14.87 17.27 -16.17
C GLN A 153 -14.01 17.35 -17.42
N LYS A 154 -12.83 18.00 -17.34
CA LYS A 154 -11.87 18.04 -18.45
C LYS A 154 -11.37 16.64 -18.79
N ALA A 155 -11.05 15.80 -17.79
CA ALA A 155 -10.66 14.40 -17.99
C ALA A 155 -11.73 13.62 -18.77
N PHE A 156 -13.00 13.73 -18.37
CA PHE A 156 -14.11 13.08 -19.09
C PHE A 156 -14.23 13.54 -20.53
N ARG A 157 -14.14 14.86 -20.78
CA ARG A 157 -14.17 15.39 -22.17
C ARG A 157 -13.04 14.80 -23.02
N CYS A 158 -11.81 14.79 -22.49
CA CYS A 158 -10.67 14.18 -23.20
C CYS A 158 -10.89 12.70 -23.46
N THR A 159 -11.45 11.94 -22.51
CA THR A 159 -11.76 10.52 -22.72
C THR A 159 -12.82 10.34 -23.81
N ILE A 160 -13.88 11.14 -23.81
CA ILE A 160 -14.91 11.09 -24.87
C ILE A 160 -14.30 11.40 -26.24
N GLU A 161 -13.40 12.37 -26.35
CA GLU A 161 -12.69 12.64 -27.62
C GLU A 161 -11.82 11.45 -28.06
N MET A 162 -11.12 10.80 -27.12
CA MET A 162 -10.36 9.58 -27.43
C MET A 162 -11.26 8.44 -27.90
N MET A 163 -12.47 8.32 -27.36
CA MET A 163 -13.45 7.32 -27.77
C MET A 163 -14.01 7.53 -29.18
N LYS A 164 -13.85 8.69 -29.80
CA LYS A 164 -14.24 8.91 -31.20
C LYS A 164 -13.27 8.27 -32.19
N ASP A 165 -12.04 7.98 -31.76
CA ASP A 165 -11.00 7.34 -32.54
C ASP A 165 -10.93 5.85 -32.20
N SER A 166 -11.43 5.00 -33.09
CA SER A 166 -11.47 3.55 -32.89
C SER A 166 -10.08 2.93 -32.72
N SER A 167 -9.02 3.55 -33.25
CA SER A 167 -7.65 3.07 -33.10
C SER A 167 -7.14 3.22 -31.66
N LYS A 168 -7.78 4.07 -30.84
CA LYS A 168 -7.40 4.34 -29.45
C LYS A 168 -8.17 3.52 -28.42
N HIS A 169 -9.23 2.81 -28.82
CA HIS A 169 -10.10 2.11 -27.87
C HIS A 169 -9.36 1.09 -26.99
N GLU A 170 -8.30 0.47 -27.52
CA GLU A 170 -7.51 -0.56 -26.85
C GLU A 170 -6.08 -0.07 -26.53
N SER A 171 -5.83 1.23 -26.64
CA SER A 171 -4.51 1.81 -26.42
C SER A 171 -4.12 1.89 -24.93
N ASP A 172 -2.82 1.98 -24.65
CA ASP A 172 -2.31 2.20 -23.30
C ASP A 172 -2.84 3.52 -22.70
N GLU A 173 -3.04 4.55 -23.53
CA GLU A 173 -3.60 5.83 -23.12
C GLU A 173 -5.06 5.71 -22.66
N MET A 174 -5.88 4.92 -23.37
CA MET A 174 -7.27 4.65 -22.97
C MET A 174 -7.33 3.86 -21.67
N ILE A 175 -6.51 2.82 -21.55
CA ILE A 175 -6.37 2.05 -20.30
C ILE A 175 -5.95 2.98 -19.16
N GLY A 176 -4.93 3.82 -19.37
CA GLY A 176 -4.46 4.79 -18.40
C GLY A 176 -5.54 5.77 -17.97
N ALA A 177 -6.38 6.25 -18.91
CA ALA A 177 -7.49 7.15 -18.60
C ALA A 177 -8.54 6.47 -17.70
N VAL A 178 -8.97 5.25 -18.04
CA VAL A 178 -9.96 4.51 -17.25
C VAL A 178 -9.41 4.17 -15.85
N VAL A 179 -8.16 3.73 -15.76
CA VAL A 179 -7.50 3.43 -14.48
C VAL A 179 -7.34 4.68 -13.61
N SER A 180 -7.06 5.84 -14.23
CA SER A 180 -7.01 7.11 -13.51
C SER A 180 -8.37 7.54 -12.95
N MET A 181 -9.47 7.25 -13.65
CA MET A 181 -10.84 7.43 -13.14
C MET A 181 -11.10 6.51 -11.96
N MET A 182 -10.77 5.22 -12.07
CA MET A 182 -10.91 4.25 -10.98
C MET A 182 -10.12 4.70 -9.74
N SER A 183 -8.87 5.13 -9.92
CA SER A 183 -8.04 5.66 -8.84
C SER A 183 -8.68 6.86 -8.14
N HIS A 184 -9.21 7.81 -8.92
CA HIS A 184 -9.88 9.00 -8.38
C HIS A 184 -11.11 8.63 -7.53
N LEU A 185 -11.96 7.74 -8.02
CA LEU A 185 -13.15 7.27 -7.30
C LEU A 185 -12.79 6.50 -6.03
N ALA A 186 -11.76 5.64 -6.10
CA ALA A 186 -11.29 4.89 -4.94
C ALA A 186 -10.75 5.82 -3.84
N LEU A 187 -10.01 6.87 -4.20
CA LEU A 187 -9.54 7.89 -3.26
C LEU A 187 -10.69 8.66 -2.60
N LEU A 188 -11.71 9.07 -3.35
CA LEU A 188 -12.92 9.70 -2.80
C LEU A 188 -13.75 8.74 -1.95
N GLY A 189 -13.68 7.43 -2.19
CA GLY A 189 -14.54 6.42 -1.60
C GLY A 189 -15.93 6.38 -2.22
N SER A 190 -16.05 6.78 -3.49
CA SER A 190 -17.31 6.77 -4.26
C SER A 190 -17.59 5.39 -4.83
N PHE A 191 -18.08 4.49 -4.00
CA PHE A 191 -18.43 3.11 -4.38
C PHE A 191 -19.94 2.87 -4.40
N GLU A 192 -20.72 3.62 -3.63
CA GLU A 192 -22.16 3.36 -3.40
C GLU A 192 -23.02 3.50 -4.65
N ASP A 193 -22.62 4.37 -5.58
CA ASP A 193 -23.33 4.61 -6.85
C ASP A 193 -22.90 3.65 -7.98
N GLY A 194 -22.03 2.68 -7.71
CA GLY A 194 -21.53 1.71 -8.68
C GLY A 194 -20.62 2.28 -9.76
N ASN A 195 -20.25 3.56 -9.70
CA ASN A 195 -19.41 4.19 -10.71
C ASN A 195 -18.02 3.55 -10.80
N TRP A 196 -17.43 3.18 -9.67
CA TRP A 196 -16.15 2.48 -9.66
C TRP A 196 -16.25 1.13 -10.37
N ASP A 197 -17.29 0.34 -10.08
CA ASP A 197 -17.52 -0.96 -10.72
C ASP A 197 -17.78 -0.83 -12.22
N ASN A 198 -18.48 0.22 -12.64
CA ASN A 198 -18.68 0.50 -14.07
C ASN A 198 -17.37 0.75 -14.79
N HIS A 199 -16.45 1.53 -14.22
CA HIS A 199 -15.13 1.75 -14.80
C HIS A 199 -14.25 0.51 -14.75
N ARG A 200 -14.31 -0.26 -13.68
CA ARG A 200 -13.65 -1.55 -13.54
C ARG A 200 -14.10 -2.54 -14.61
N ASN A 201 -15.41 -2.62 -14.85
CA ASN A 201 -15.98 -3.46 -15.91
C ASN A 201 -15.59 -2.96 -17.30
N ALA A 202 -15.55 -1.65 -17.54
CA ALA A 202 -15.07 -1.06 -18.78
C ALA A 202 -13.60 -1.41 -19.02
N PHE A 203 -12.76 -1.27 -17.99
CA PHE A 203 -11.36 -1.69 -18.02
C PHE A 203 -11.23 -3.18 -18.40
N ALA A 204 -11.96 -4.07 -17.73
CA ALA A 204 -11.94 -5.50 -18.03
C ALA A 204 -12.33 -5.80 -19.49
N LYS A 205 -13.32 -5.09 -20.04
CA LYS A 205 -13.72 -5.21 -21.46
C LYS A 205 -12.62 -4.75 -22.40
N ILE A 206 -11.95 -3.63 -22.13
CA ILE A 206 -10.83 -3.13 -22.94
C ILE A 206 -9.70 -4.16 -22.97
N ILE A 207 -9.34 -4.71 -21.81
CA ILE A 207 -8.30 -5.74 -21.71
C ILE A 207 -8.70 -7.01 -22.49
N ALA A 208 -9.94 -7.44 -22.39
CA ALA A 208 -10.43 -8.61 -23.14
C ALA A 208 -10.40 -8.38 -24.65
N LEU A 209 -10.83 -7.21 -25.14
CA LEU A 209 -10.78 -6.84 -26.56
C LEU A 209 -9.33 -6.80 -27.08
N ARG A 210 -8.41 -6.29 -26.28
CA ARG A 210 -6.97 -6.24 -26.62
C ARG A 210 -6.32 -7.62 -26.68
N GLY A 211 -6.96 -8.67 -26.18
CA GLY A 211 -6.41 -10.04 -26.18
C GLY A 211 -5.85 -10.49 -24.83
N GLY A 212 -6.21 -9.82 -23.75
CA GLY A 212 -5.85 -10.19 -22.38
C GLY A 212 -4.77 -9.32 -21.75
N TYR A 213 -4.55 -9.54 -20.46
CA TYR A 213 -3.66 -8.72 -19.65
C TYR A 213 -2.19 -8.78 -20.08
N ASP A 214 -1.75 -9.91 -20.65
CA ASP A 214 -0.37 -10.10 -21.10
C ASP A 214 0.02 -9.18 -22.27
N THR A 215 -0.97 -8.61 -22.98
CA THR A 215 -0.75 -7.63 -24.04
C THR A 215 -0.31 -6.26 -23.50
N VAL A 216 -0.49 -5.99 -22.21
CA VAL A 216 -0.01 -4.77 -21.57
C VAL A 216 1.48 -4.95 -21.23
N VAL A 217 2.35 -4.58 -22.17
CA VAL A 217 3.81 -4.74 -22.01
C VAL A 217 4.47 -3.64 -21.20
N ASN A 218 3.82 -2.49 -21.03
CA ASN A 218 4.33 -1.37 -20.25
C ASN A 218 4.26 -1.72 -18.75
N GLU A 219 5.43 -1.90 -18.10
CA GLU A 219 5.52 -2.30 -16.69
C GLU A 219 4.90 -1.28 -15.75
N SER A 220 5.12 0.03 -15.97
CA SER A 220 4.52 1.09 -15.16
C SER A 220 2.99 1.04 -15.22
N LEU A 221 2.43 0.79 -16.40
CA LEU A 221 1.00 0.64 -16.58
C LEU A 221 0.48 -0.63 -15.87
N ARG A 222 1.17 -1.77 -16.00
CA ARG A 222 0.82 -3.02 -15.30
C ARG A 222 0.77 -2.84 -13.78
N ILE A 223 1.81 -2.24 -13.20
CA ILE A 223 1.87 -1.97 -11.76
C ILE A 223 0.74 -1.03 -11.35
N THR A 224 0.51 0.05 -12.10
CA THR A 224 -0.53 1.03 -11.80
C THR A 224 -1.93 0.41 -11.85
N ILE A 225 -2.22 -0.40 -12.87
CA ILE A 225 -3.50 -1.11 -13.01
C ILE A 225 -3.74 -2.01 -11.80
N THR A 226 -2.75 -2.86 -11.47
CA THR A 226 -2.90 -3.81 -10.36
C THR A 226 -3.07 -3.09 -9.03
N TRP A 227 -2.29 -2.02 -8.81
CA TRP A 227 -2.39 -1.21 -7.60
C TRP A 227 -3.75 -0.52 -7.46
N VAL A 228 -4.29 0.05 -8.53
CA VAL A 228 -5.60 0.71 -8.51
C VAL A 228 -6.73 -0.29 -8.30
N ASP A 229 -6.69 -1.46 -8.96
CA ASP A 229 -7.65 -2.54 -8.74
C ASP A 229 -7.58 -3.02 -7.28
N LEU A 230 -6.38 -3.21 -6.74
CA LEU A 230 -6.15 -3.68 -5.37
C LEU A 230 -6.72 -2.72 -4.31
N ILE A 231 -6.51 -1.40 -4.48
CA ILE A 231 -7.05 -0.39 -3.55
C ILE A 231 -8.58 -0.41 -3.54
N GLY A 232 -9.20 -0.45 -4.71
CA GLY A 232 -10.66 -0.51 -4.81
C GLY A 232 -11.22 -1.83 -4.29
N CYS A 233 -10.55 -2.95 -4.56
CA CYS A 233 -10.91 -4.27 -4.03
C CYS A 233 -10.82 -4.31 -2.51
N PHE A 234 -9.78 -3.73 -1.93
CA PHE A 234 -9.63 -3.61 -0.48
C PHE A 234 -10.75 -2.77 0.13
N ALA A 235 -11.04 -1.63 -0.48
CA ALA A 235 -12.08 -0.72 0.02
C ALA A 235 -13.49 -1.31 0.00
N GLN A 236 -13.75 -2.24 -0.91
CA GLN A 236 -15.06 -2.90 -1.07
C GLN A 236 -15.08 -4.34 -0.57
N ASP A 237 -13.94 -4.87 -0.18
CA ASP A 237 -13.77 -6.27 0.20
C ASP A 237 -14.23 -7.24 -0.91
N VAL A 238 -13.73 -7.05 -2.12
CA VAL A 238 -13.99 -7.91 -3.28
C VAL A 238 -12.69 -8.46 -3.87
N PRO A 239 -12.72 -9.61 -4.59
CA PRO A 239 -11.50 -10.17 -5.17
C PRO A 239 -10.94 -9.30 -6.30
N PRO A 240 -9.60 -9.23 -6.45
CA PRO A 240 -8.97 -8.59 -7.61
C PRO A 240 -9.32 -9.31 -8.91
N ILE A 241 -9.45 -8.55 -10.01
CA ILE A 241 -9.63 -9.12 -11.37
C ILE A 241 -8.34 -9.06 -12.18
N VAL A 242 -7.39 -8.25 -11.75
CA VAL A 242 -6.10 -8.08 -12.41
C VAL A 242 -5.11 -9.09 -11.82
N PRO A 243 -4.37 -9.85 -12.63
CA PRO A 243 -3.36 -10.77 -12.11
C PRO A 243 -2.23 -10.01 -11.41
N MET A 244 -1.67 -10.61 -10.37
CA MET A 244 -0.54 -10.05 -9.64
C MET A 244 0.68 -9.94 -10.58
N PRO A 245 1.37 -8.79 -10.63
CA PRO A 245 2.57 -8.65 -11.46
C PRO A 245 3.67 -9.64 -11.02
N SER A 246 4.34 -10.28 -11.97
CA SER A 246 5.43 -11.23 -11.70
C SER A 246 6.54 -10.62 -10.83
N ARG A 247 6.77 -9.30 -10.98
CA ARG A 247 7.73 -8.56 -10.15
C ARG A 247 7.34 -8.57 -8.68
N TRP A 248 6.06 -8.40 -8.34
CA TRP A 248 5.60 -8.45 -6.96
C TRP A 248 5.78 -9.84 -6.36
N GLU A 249 5.51 -10.90 -7.13
CA GLU A 249 5.77 -12.27 -6.70
C GLU A 249 7.25 -12.53 -6.45
N TYR A 250 8.13 -12.02 -7.31
CA TYR A 250 9.56 -12.20 -7.19
C TYR A 250 10.12 -11.43 -5.99
N ASP A 251 9.77 -10.16 -5.86
CA ASP A 251 10.28 -9.28 -4.80
C ASP A 251 9.74 -9.65 -3.42
N SER A 252 8.54 -10.23 -3.34
CA SER A 252 7.93 -10.69 -2.08
C SER A 252 8.52 -12.00 -1.56
N LYS A 253 9.25 -12.77 -2.41
CA LYS A 253 9.91 -13.98 -1.96
C LYS A 253 11.12 -13.63 -1.12
N SER A 254 11.12 -14.08 0.14
CA SER A 254 12.32 -14.04 0.97
C SER A 254 13.51 -14.67 0.24
N PRO A 255 14.73 -14.17 0.48
CA PRO A 255 15.92 -14.90 0.10
C PRO A 255 15.78 -16.37 0.58
N GLN A 256 15.96 -17.31 -0.33
CA GLN A 256 15.73 -18.75 -0.09
C GLN A 256 16.48 -19.33 1.13
N HIS A 257 17.36 -18.56 1.74
CA HIS A 257 18.27 -18.99 2.81
C HIS A 257 17.99 -18.33 4.16
N SER A 258 17.00 -17.45 4.26
CA SER A 258 16.57 -16.92 5.56
C SER A 258 15.43 -17.79 6.08
N PRO A 259 15.58 -18.45 7.24
CA PRO A 259 14.46 -19.13 7.87
C PRO A 259 13.37 -18.11 8.15
N ARG A 260 12.17 -18.35 7.62
CA ARG A 260 11.00 -17.53 7.94
C ARG A 260 10.70 -17.68 9.43
N PRO A 261 10.59 -16.59 10.20
CA PRO A 261 10.15 -16.71 11.58
C PRO A 261 8.69 -17.19 11.58
N SER A 262 8.42 -18.36 12.15
CA SER A 262 7.05 -18.86 12.32
C SER A 262 6.39 -18.15 13.50
N SER A 263 5.14 -17.70 13.34
CA SER A 263 4.36 -17.21 14.46
C SER A 263 3.80 -18.38 15.29
N ALA A 264 3.68 -18.19 16.62
CA ALA A 264 3.09 -19.20 17.49
C ALA A 264 1.64 -19.54 17.07
N ILE A 265 0.91 -18.55 16.52
CA ILE A 265 -0.47 -18.73 16.08
C ILE A 265 -0.57 -19.52 14.79
N SER A 266 0.38 -19.42 13.88
CA SER A 266 0.39 -20.23 12.65
C SER A 266 0.58 -21.72 12.95
N LEU A 267 1.32 -22.05 14.00
CA LEU A 267 1.48 -23.43 14.45
C LEU A 267 0.17 -23.98 15.07
N LEU A 268 -0.51 -23.23 15.92
CA LEU A 268 -1.81 -23.59 16.47
C LEU A 268 -2.87 -23.77 15.36
N TRP A 269 -2.88 -22.86 14.39
CA TRP A 269 -3.77 -22.92 13.25
C TRP A 269 -3.56 -24.20 12.43
N LYS A 270 -2.31 -24.53 12.15
CA LYS A 270 -1.93 -25.78 11.45
C LYS A 270 -2.40 -27.03 12.17
N GLN A 271 -2.41 -27.02 13.49
CA GLN A 271 -2.83 -28.16 14.30
C GLN A 271 -4.35 -28.33 14.34
N GLN A 272 -5.10 -27.23 14.29
CA GLN A 272 -6.54 -27.22 14.49
C GLN A 272 -7.36 -27.17 13.21
N MET A 273 -6.80 -26.61 12.13
CA MET A 273 -7.50 -26.45 10.86
C MET A 273 -6.70 -27.04 9.70
N ILE A 274 -7.29 -28.04 9.07
CA ILE A 274 -6.83 -28.59 7.79
C ILE A 274 -7.51 -27.78 6.69
N GLY A 275 -7.31 -26.45 6.73
CA GLY A 275 -8.01 -25.53 5.86
C GLY A 275 -7.46 -25.47 4.45
N ASN A 276 -8.23 -24.84 3.58
CA ASN A 276 -7.88 -24.62 2.16
C ASN A 276 -6.92 -23.45 1.96
N VAL A 277 -6.71 -22.66 2.98
CA VAL A 277 -5.84 -21.48 2.97
C VAL A 277 -4.54 -21.82 3.67
N ASP A 278 -3.43 -21.52 3.01
CA ASP A 278 -2.12 -21.61 3.65
C ASP A 278 -1.89 -20.41 4.57
N TRP A 279 -2.64 -20.38 5.67
CA TRP A 279 -2.54 -19.34 6.70
C TRP A 279 -1.15 -19.23 7.32
N ILE A 280 -0.40 -20.35 7.33
CA ILE A 280 0.97 -20.36 7.82
C ILE A 280 1.81 -19.46 6.95
N SER A 281 1.72 -19.61 5.63
CA SER A 281 2.44 -18.76 4.69
C SER A 281 2.02 -17.30 4.82
N VAL A 282 0.72 -17.02 4.96
CA VAL A 282 0.21 -15.65 5.14
C VAL A 282 0.76 -15.00 6.41
N PHE A 283 0.67 -15.69 7.55
CA PHE A 283 1.17 -15.15 8.82
C PHE A 283 2.69 -15.06 8.85
N ASP A 284 3.41 -16.02 8.28
CA ASP A 284 4.86 -15.98 8.20
C ASP A 284 5.35 -14.82 7.30
N ASP A 285 4.65 -14.52 6.20
CA ASP A 285 4.93 -13.36 5.37
C ASP A 285 4.70 -12.05 6.14
N ILE A 286 3.61 -11.96 6.94
CA ILE A 286 3.35 -10.79 7.79
C ILE A 286 4.38 -10.65 8.90
N VAL A 287 4.76 -11.75 9.56
CA VAL A 287 5.81 -11.73 10.60
C VAL A 287 7.14 -11.29 10.00
N GLN A 288 7.49 -11.78 8.83
CA GLN A 288 8.68 -11.33 8.13
C GLN A 288 8.63 -9.85 7.78
N PHE A 289 7.49 -9.39 7.27
CA PHE A 289 7.25 -7.98 6.97
C PHE A 289 7.45 -7.08 8.20
N ILE A 290 6.89 -7.45 9.35
CA ILE A 290 7.07 -6.75 10.62
C ILE A 290 8.54 -6.78 11.09
N SER A 291 9.21 -7.92 10.89
CA SER A 291 10.62 -8.09 11.28
C SER A 291 11.58 -7.25 10.44
N LEU A 292 11.29 -7.09 9.15
CA LEU A 292 12.07 -6.24 8.24
C LEU A 292 12.14 -4.78 8.73
N ASP A 293 11.08 -4.31 9.38
CA ASP A 293 11.04 -2.94 9.91
C ASP A 293 12.11 -2.66 10.98
N ARG A 294 12.56 -3.68 11.69
CA ARG A 294 13.62 -3.56 12.72
C ARG A 294 15.03 -3.57 12.16
N THR A 295 15.24 -4.18 11.02
CA THR A 295 16.57 -4.50 10.47
C THR A 295 16.98 -3.68 9.27
N PHE A 296 16.02 -3.07 8.56
CA PHE A 296 16.30 -2.33 7.33
C PHE A 296 16.55 -0.85 7.59
N ALA A 297 17.61 -0.32 6.97
CA ALA A 297 17.82 1.12 6.90
C ALA A 297 16.66 1.81 6.13
N VAL A 298 16.40 3.08 6.46
CA VAL A 298 15.31 3.87 5.84
C VAL A 298 15.35 3.82 4.32
N GLU A 299 16.55 3.83 3.72
CA GLU A 299 16.75 3.72 2.26
C GLU A 299 16.29 2.38 1.68
N GLN A 300 16.45 1.28 2.41
CA GLN A 300 16.02 -0.05 1.98
C GLN A 300 14.51 -0.22 2.10
N LYS A 301 13.89 0.37 3.13
CA LYS A 301 12.43 0.45 3.26
C LYS A 301 11.83 1.21 2.08
N GLN A 302 12.41 2.35 1.74
CA GLN A 302 12.00 3.15 0.61
C GLN A 302 12.06 2.37 -0.71
N LEU A 303 13.10 1.57 -0.90
CA LEU A 303 13.27 0.74 -2.09
C LEU A 303 12.23 -0.39 -2.18
N ALA A 304 11.97 -1.08 -1.08
CA ALA A 304 10.94 -2.12 -1.00
C ALA A 304 9.55 -1.55 -1.28
N CYS A 305 9.26 -0.33 -0.81
CA CYS A 305 7.99 0.36 -1.05
C CYS A 305 7.83 0.89 -2.47
N THR A 306 8.92 1.24 -3.19
CA THR A 306 8.84 1.84 -4.53
C THR A 306 8.38 0.87 -5.62
N SER A 307 8.54 -0.44 -5.41
CA SER A 307 8.08 -1.46 -6.37
C SER A 307 6.64 -1.92 -6.13
N GLY A 308 6.01 -1.53 -5.01
CA GLY A 308 4.72 -2.06 -4.57
C GLY A 308 4.79 -3.53 -4.17
N SER A 309 5.99 -4.04 -3.86
CA SER A 309 6.22 -5.45 -3.61
C SER A 309 6.28 -5.81 -2.12
N TRP A 310 6.02 -4.86 -1.27
CA TRP A 310 6.13 -5.10 0.16
C TRP A 310 4.86 -5.74 0.74
N MET A 311 3.77 -4.99 0.75
CA MET A 311 2.53 -5.39 1.40
C MET A 311 1.45 -5.80 0.41
N GLU A 312 1.49 -5.24 -0.77
CA GLU A 312 0.53 -5.44 -1.83
C GLU A 312 0.34 -6.93 -2.20
N PRO A 313 1.40 -7.76 -2.31
CA PRO A 313 1.23 -9.19 -2.58
C PRO A 313 0.45 -9.93 -1.49
N THR A 314 0.65 -9.59 -0.21
CA THR A 314 -0.07 -10.19 0.91
C THR A 314 -1.53 -9.77 0.91
N VAL A 315 -1.81 -8.47 0.73
CA VAL A 315 -3.18 -7.94 0.59
C VAL A 315 -3.88 -8.56 -0.61
N TYR A 316 -3.20 -8.66 -1.75
CA TYR A 316 -3.73 -9.30 -2.95
C TYR A 316 -4.17 -10.75 -2.68
N ARG A 317 -3.30 -11.55 -2.07
CA ARG A 317 -3.60 -12.94 -1.73
C ARG A 317 -4.80 -13.04 -0.80
N LEU A 318 -4.85 -12.23 0.26
CA LEU A 318 -5.98 -12.21 1.19
C LEU A 318 -7.30 -11.84 0.51
N LEU A 319 -7.30 -10.93 -0.46
CA LEU A 319 -8.49 -10.59 -1.22
C LEU A 319 -8.86 -11.65 -2.26
N ALA A 320 -7.88 -12.35 -2.83
CA ALA A 320 -8.08 -13.38 -3.84
C ALA A 320 -8.55 -14.74 -3.27
N ILE A 321 -8.37 -14.99 -1.96
CA ILE A 321 -8.82 -16.20 -1.28
C ILE A 321 -10.36 -16.23 -1.20
N ARG A 322 -11.03 -16.41 -2.35
CA ARG A 322 -12.49 -16.54 -2.44
C ARG A 322 -12.89 -17.29 -3.71
N PRO A 323 -13.97 -18.09 -3.63
CA PRO A 323 -14.63 -18.65 -2.44
C PRO A 323 -13.79 -19.77 -1.83
N LEU A 324 -13.88 -19.95 -0.53
CA LEU A 324 -13.35 -21.13 0.17
C LEU A 324 -14.09 -22.37 -0.35
N ARG A 325 -13.36 -23.35 -0.89
CA ARG A 325 -13.98 -24.45 -1.67
C ARG A 325 -14.24 -25.72 -0.88
N ASN A 326 -13.52 -25.96 0.21
CA ASN A 326 -13.59 -27.20 1.00
C ASN A 326 -13.58 -26.86 2.50
N GLY A 327 -14.34 -27.60 3.31
CA GLY A 327 -14.44 -27.43 4.76
C GLY A 327 -15.88 -27.42 5.26
N SER A 328 -16.06 -27.45 6.57
CA SER A 328 -17.35 -27.24 7.21
C SER A 328 -17.76 -25.75 7.14
N GLN A 329 -19.04 -25.47 7.33
CA GLN A 329 -19.52 -24.08 7.37
C GLN A 329 -18.82 -23.25 8.46
N SER A 330 -18.59 -23.84 9.64
CA SER A 330 -17.90 -23.18 10.75
C SER A 330 -16.42 -22.87 10.44
N GLU A 331 -15.72 -23.77 9.74
CA GLU A 331 -14.35 -23.53 9.30
C GLU A 331 -14.25 -22.39 8.29
N HIS A 332 -15.19 -22.34 7.33
CA HIS A 332 -15.25 -21.27 6.35
C HIS A 332 -15.49 -19.90 7.02
N GLU A 333 -16.36 -19.85 8.01
CA GLU A 333 -16.66 -18.63 8.76
C GLU A 333 -15.45 -18.19 9.59
N MET A 334 -14.76 -19.11 10.24
CA MET A 334 -13.55 -18.82 10.99
C MET A 334 -12.43 -18.30 10.08
N GLU A 335 -12.22 -18.93 8.93
CA GLU A 335 -11.25 -18.47 7.93
C GLU A 335 -11.59 -17.07 7.40
N GLU A 336 -12.88 -16.80 7.15
CA GLU A 336 -13.32 -15.48 6.68
C GLU A 336 -13.17 -14.42 7.76
N ILE A 337 -13.47 -14.72 9.02
CA ILE A 337 -13.23 -13.84 10.17
C ILE A 337 -11.72 -13.52 10.28
N CYS A 338 -10.86 -14.53 10.13
CA CYS A 338 -9.40 -14.33 10.15
C CYS A 338 -8.93 -13.47 8.99
N ARG A 339 -9.45 -13.68 7.80
CA ARG A 339 -9.12 -12.89 6.60
C ARG A 339 -9.46 -11.42 6.80
N LEU A 340 -10.69 -11.14 7.25
CA LEU A 340 -11.17 -9.78 7.50
C LEU A 340 -10.38 -9.10 8.63
N GLY A 341 -10.14 -9.81 9.73
CA GLY A 341 -9.32 -9.31 10.84
C GLY A 341 -7.88 -9.01 10.43
N THR A 342 -7.29 -9.86 9.58
CA THR A 342 -5.93 -9.65 9.06
C THR A 342 -5.87 -8.43 8.13
N LEU A 343 -6.88 -8.21 7.29
CA LEU A 343 -6.95 -7.02 6.44
C LEU A 343 -7.08 -5.74 7.29
N LEU A 344 -7.87 -5.75 8.37
CA LEU A 344 -7.94 -4.63 9.31
C LEU A 344 -6.61 -4.37 10.01
N PHE A 345 -5.90 -5.42 10.42
CA PHE A 345 -4.56 -5.30 10.99
C PHE A 345 -3.55 -4.67 10.02
N LEU A 346 -3.64 -4.97 8.73
CA LEU A 346 -2.72 -4.46 7.70
C LEU A 346 -3.00 -3.01 7.30
N ALA A 347 -4.19 -2.49 7.52
CA ALA A 347 -4.58 -1.13 7.11
C ALA A 347 -3.68 -0.03 7.71
N PRO A 348 -3.32 -0.02 9.00
CA PRO A 348 -2.38 0.95 9.57
C PRO A 348 -1.00 0.91 8.96
N PHE A 349 -0.50 -0.28 8.61
CA PHE A 349 0.78 -0.41 7.90
C PHE A 349 0.73 0.27 6.54
N TRP A 350 -0.35 0.06 5.80
CA TRP A 350 -0.51 0.66 4.47
C TRP A 350 -0.54 2.18 4.54
N ARG A 351 -1.21 2.73 5.59
CA ARG A 351 -1.17 4.19 5.85
C ARG A 351 0.23 4.67 6.22
N ALA A 352 0.94 3.94 7.08
CA ALA A 352 2.30 4.28 7.48
C ALA A 352 3.30 4.22 6.32
N LEU A 353 3.04 3.39 5.31
CA LEU A 353 3.82 3.32 4.07
C LEU A 353 3.42 4.39 3.04
N GLY A 354 2.51 5.30 3.39
CA GLY A 354 2.11 6.43 2.56
C GLY A 354 0.90 6.19 1.67
N GLN A 355 0.21 5.04 1.79
CA GLN A 355 -1.08 4.83 1.15
C GLN A 355 -2.18 5.54 1.94
N ASN A 356 -2.69 6.66 1.43
CA ASN A 356 -3.78 7.41 2.01
C ASN A 356 -4.73 7.92 0.93
N PRO A 357 -6.04 7.82 1.13
CA PRO A 357 -6.74 7.14 2.22
C PRO A 357 -6.74 5.59 2.07
N VAL A 358 -6.71 4.86 3.19
CA VAL A 358 -7.00 3.42 3.25
C VAL A 358 -8.37 3.24 3.87
N ARG A 359 -9.29 2.63 3.13
CA ARG A 359 -10.71 2.54 3.52
C ARG A 359 -11.04 1.14 3.99
N THR A 360 -11.50 1.02 5.22
CA THR A 360 -11.76 -0.26 5.90
C THR A 360 -13.25 -0.51 6.18
N ALA A 361 -14.13 0.42 5.81
CA ALA A 361 -15.54 0.38 6.19
C ALA A 361 -16.29 -0.88 5.71
N ALA A 362 -16.04 -1.37 4.49
CA ALA A 362 -16.68 -2.58 4.00
C ALA A 362 -16.16 -3.83 4.73
N ILE A 363 -14.85 -3.90 4.98
CA ILE A 363 -14.20 -5.00 5.72
C ILE A 363 -14.75 -5.07 7.14
N SER A 364 -14.80 -3.93 7.84
CA SER A 364 -15.35 -3.82 9.19
C SER A 364 -16.82 -4.24 9.24
N ARG A 365 -17.63 -3.75 8.30
CA ARG A 365 -19.06 -4.10 8.18
C ARG A 365 -19.27 -5.60 7.92
N ASN A 366 -18.50 -6.18 7.02
CA ASN A 366 -18.58 -7.61 6.71
C ASN A 366 -18.21 -8.45 7.93
N LEU A 367 -17.15 -8.06 8.65
CA LEU A 367 -16.76 -8.71 9.90
C LEU A 367 -17.85 -8.58 10.97
N PHE A 368 -18.44 -7.40 11.14
CA PHE A 368 -19.55 -7.15 12.05
C PHE A 368 -20.73 -8.09 11.78
N PHE A 369 -21.18 -8.19 10.52
CA PHE A 369 -22.29 -9.07 10.15
C PHE A 369 -21.97 -10.54 10.33
N LEU A 370 -20.74 -10.96 10.04
CA LEU A 370 -20.32 -12.35 10.17
C LEU A 370 -20.28 -12.79 11.62
N LEU A 371 -19.70 -11.99 12.50
CA LEU A 371 -19.64 -12.24 13.93
C LEU A 371 -21.02 -12.19 14.60
N GLY A 372 -21.96 -11.37 14.10
CA GLY A 372 -23.31 -11.26 14.65
C GLY A 372 -24.25 -12.40 14.25
N ARG A 373 -23.93 -13.19 13.23
CA ARG A 373 -24.79 -14.27 12.71
C ARG A 373 -24.50 -15.63 13.30
N ASN A 374 -23.24 -15.91 13.65
CA ASN A 374 -22.78 -17.26 13.89
C ASN A 374 -22.00 -17.37 15.19
N HIS A 375 -22.35 -18.39 15.99
CA HIS A 375 -21.56 -18.80 17.14
C HIS A 375 -20.49 -19.79 16.70
N VAL A 376 -19.29 -19.29 16.40
CA VAL A 376 -18.13 -20.11 16.10
C VAL A 376 -17.41 -20.39 17.42
N GLU A 377 -17.18 -21.66 17.71
CA GLU A 377 -16.37 -22.06 18.87
C GLU A 377 -14.87 -21.92 18.55
N TRP A 378 -14.22 -20.98 19.20
CA TRP A 378 -12.80 -20.68 18.97
C TRP A 378 -11.83 -21.58 19.77
N GLY A 379 -12.27 -22.14 20.89
CA GLY A 379 -11.45 -23.04 21.70
C GLY A 379 -10.05 -22.46 22.01
N GLN A 380 -9.01 -23.17 21.59
CA GLN A 380 -7.62 -22.71 21.75
C GLN A 380 -7.24 -21.51 20.87
N LEU A 381 -8.06 -21.16 19.88
CA LEU A 381 -7.87 -19.97 19.02
C LEU A 381 -8.49 -18.68 19.59
N ASN A 382 -9.02 -18.69 20.82
CA ASN A 382 -9.50 -17.49 21.49
C ASN A 382 -8.47 -16.33 21.47
N PRO A 383 -7.16 -16.53 21.62
CA PRO A 383 -6.17 -15.45 21.46
C PRO A 383 -6.23 -14.76 20.09
N LEU A 384 -6.51 -15.52 19.03
CA LEU A 384 -6.67 -14.97 17.68
C LEU A 384 -7.96 -14.17 17.57
N LEU A 385 -9.06 -14.63 18.16
CA LEU A 385 -10.31 -13.87 18.19
C LEU A 385 -10.15 -12.55 18.96
N ILE A 386 -9.46 -12.56 20.12
CA ILE A 386 -9.14 -11.35 20.89
C ILE A 386 -8.37 -10.35 20.01
N TRP A 387 -7.36 -10.84 19.30
CA TRP A 387 -6.55 -10.03 18.40
C TRP A 387 -7.39 -9.42 17.26
N ILE A 388 -8.26 -10.21 16.62
CA ILE A 388 -9.15 -9.75 15.55
C ILE A 388 -10.10 -8.65 16.07
N LEU A 389 -10.76 -8.90 17.20
CA LEU A 389 -11.71 -7.95 17.80
C LEU A 389 -11.03 -6.65 18.25
N TYR A 390 -9.79 -6.75 18.75
CA TYR A 390 -8.97 -5.60 19.12
C TYR A 390 -8.72 -4.69 17.91
N PHE A 391 -8.22 -5.24 16.80
CA PHE A 391 -7.94 -4.45 15.60
C PHE A 391 -9.21 -3.98 14.90
N ALA A 392 -10.29 -4.75 14.93
CA ALA A 392 -11.59 -4.32 14.45
C ALA A 392 -12.12 -3.10 15.22
N ALA A 393 -12.00 -3.11 16.57
CA ALA A 393 -12.42 -1.99 17.39
C ALA A 393 -11.58 -0.72 17.16
N ILE A 394 -10.27 -0.85 16.88
CA ILE A 394 -9.39 0.29 16.57
C ILE A 394 -9.71 0.87 15.18
N GLU A 395 -9.85 0.01 14.17
CA GLU A 395 -9.90 0.41 12.77
C GLU A 395 -11.27 0.89 12.29
N THR A 396 -12.36 0.48 12.96
CA THR A 396 -13.68 0.93 12.53
C THR A 396 -13.98 2.37 12.91
N GLU A 397 -14.43 3.15 11.92
CA GLU A 397 -14.93 4.53 12.15
C GLU A 397 -16.39 4.55 12.62
N ASN A 398 -17.16 3.50 12.35
CA ASN A 398 -18.56 3.39 12.71
C ASN A 398 -18.71 3.09 14.21
N HIS A 399 -19.36 3.99 14.95
CA HIS A 399 -19.54 3.86 16.40
C HIS A 399 -20.36 2.63 16.81
N VAL A 400 -21.35 2.23 16.01
CA VAL A 400 -22.20 1.04 16.29
C VAL A 400 -21.36 -0.23 16.15
N GLU A 401 -20.63 -0.35 15.05
CA GLU A 401 -19.73 -1.49 14.82
C GLU A 401 -18.64 -1.56 15.90
N ARG A 402 -18.02 -0.42 16.23
CA ARG A 402 -17.02 -0.35 17.31
C ARG A 402 -17.57 -0.82 18.64
N SER A 403 -18.73 -0.32 19.04
CA SER A 403 -19.38 -0.72 20.30
C SER A 403 -19.67 -2.22 20.33
N HIS A 404 -20.04 -2.80 19.21
CA HIS A 404 -20.27 -4.24 19.07
C HIS A 404 -18.95 -5.03 19.25
N PHE A 405 -17.88 -4.65 18.56
CA PHE A 405 -16.56 -5.30 18.69
C PHE A 405 -16.04 -5.21 20.12
N VAL A 406 -16.18 -4.05 20.76
CA VAL A 406 -15.81 -3.85 22.18
C VAL A 406 -16.63 -4.75 23.10
N SER A 407 -17.95 -4.87 22.86
CA SER A 407 -18.83 -5.72 23.65
C SER A 407 -18.46 -7.20 23.49
N MET A 408 -18.23 -7.65 22.27
CA MET A 408 -17.79 -9.04 22.01
C MET A 408 -16.42 -9.32 22.64
N LEU A 409 -15.46 -8.40 22.47
CA LEU A 409 -14.15 -8.51 23.11
C LEU A 409 -14.30 -8.66 24.63
N SER A 410 -15.09 -7.81 25.25
CA SER A 410 -15.35 -7.88 26.69
C SER A 410 -15.99 -9.20 27.14
N ALA A 411 -16.88 -9.78 26.32
CA ALA A 411 -17.50 -11.08 26.61
C ALA A 411 -16.48 -12.22 26.52
N VAL A 412 -15.63 -12.23 25.49
CA VAL A 412 -14.56 -13.23 25.33
C VAL A 412 -13.55 -13.14 26.48
N LEU A 413 -13.11 -11.93 26.86
CA LEU A 413 -12.18 -11.70 27.95
C LEU A 413 -12.72 -12.24 29.27
N LYS A 414 -14.02 -12.00 29.57
CA LYS A 414 -14.68 -12.54 30.75
C LYS A 414 -14.75 -14.06 30.74
N SER A 415 -15.07 -14.66 29.60
CA SER A 415 -15.13 -16.13 29.50
C SER A 415 -13.76 -16.79 29.75
N MET A 416 -12.68 -16.05 29.60
CA MET A 416 -11.30 -16.47 29.87
C MET A 416 -10.78 -16.01 31.23
N ASN A 417 -11.60 -15.34 32.05
CA ASN A 417 -11.22 -14.74 33.33
C ASN A 417 -10.03 -13.76 33.22
N LEU A 418 -9.98 -12.98 32.14
CA LEU A 418 -8.96 -11.95 31.91
C LEU A 418 -9.51 -10.60 32.35
N GLU A 419 -8.95 -10.04 33.41
CA GLU A 419 -9.40 -8.77 33.99
C GLU A 419 -8.37 -7.64 33.85
N GLU A 420 -7.09 -7.98 33.74
CA GLU A 420 -5.98 -7.02 33.71
C GLU A 420 -5.65 -6.63 32.27
N TRP A 421 -5.62 -5.31 31.99
CA TRP A 421 -5.33 -4.80 30.65
C TRP A 421 -3.97 -5.23 30.11
N ASP A 422 -2.95 -5.26 30.97
CA ASP A 422 -1.61 -5.68 30.59
C ASP A 422 -1.54 -7.17 30.16
N GLU A 423 -2.40 -8.00 30.74
CA GLU A 423 -2.52 -9.40 30.36
C GLU A 423 -3.20 -9.55 28.99
N ILE A 424 -4.26 -8.77 28.75
CA ILE A 424 -4.94 -8.70 27.48
C ILE A 424 -3.98 -8.25 26.38
N MET A 425 -3.20 -7.21 26.63
CA MET A 425 -2.21 -6.71 25.67
C MET A 425 -1.09 -7.72 25.40
N ARG A 426 -0.66 -8.51 26.40
CA ARG A 426 0.30 -9.61 26.18
C ARG A 426 -0.27 -10.66 25.19
N ILE A 427 -1.56 -10.97 25.24
CA ILE A 427 -2.22 -11.87 24.30
C ILE A 427 -2.24 -11.26 22.91
N VAL A 428 -2.70 -10.01 22.77
CA VAL A 428 -2.74 -9.31 21.47
C VAL A 428 -1.35 -9.24 20.84
N GLN A 429 -0.34 -8.85 21.60
CA GLN A 429 1.05 -8.76 21.15
C GLN A 429 1.67 -10.13 20.84
N GLY A 430 1.18 -11.19 21.50
CA GLY A 430 1.60 -12.58 21.26
C GLY A 430 1.13 -13.16 19.95
N VAL A 431 0.09 -12.59 19.32
CA VAL A 431 -0.37 -12.98 17.99
C VAL A 431 0.49 -12.31 16.91
N LEU A 432 0.26 -11.04 16.66
CA LEU A 432 1.05 -10.20 15.76
C LEU A 432 1.02 -8.75 16.25
N TRP A 433 2.18 -8.11 16.34
CA TRP A 433 2.29 -6.74 16.79
C TRP A 433 3.48 -6.02 16.17
N ALA A 434 3.31 -4.74 15.86
CA ALA A 434 4.38 -3.88 15.40
C ALA A 434 4.41 -2.61 16.28
N GLU A 435 5.41 -2.50 17.14
CA GLU A 435 5.52 -1.42 18.11
C GLU A 435 5.56 -0.03 17.48
N ASN A 436 6.28 0.12 16.36
CA ASN A 436 6.39 1.37 15.62
C ASN A 436 5.08 1.85 14.95
N ILE A 437 4.10 0.94 14.79
CA ILE A 437 2.80 1.26 14.18
C ILE A 437 1.72 1.42 15.25
N PHE A 438 1.75 0.56 16.29
CA PHE A 438 0.65 0.45 17.24
C PHE A 438 0.97 1.01 18.63
N ALA A 439 2.18 1.55 18.88
CA ALA A 439 2.51 2.16 20.16
C ALA A 439 1.45 3.21 20.58
N GLY A 440 0.84 2.99 21.73
CA GLY A 440 -0.21 3.87 22.29
C GLY A 440 -1.61 3.71 21.68
N SER A 441 -1.82 2.80 20.71
CA SER A 441 -3.15 2.51 20.16
C SER A 441 -4.10 1.87 21.19
N ASP A 442 -3.54 1.20 22.19
CA ASP A 442 -4.23 0.59 23.31
C ASP A 442 -5.11 1.59 24.09
N ARG A 443 -4.66 2.83 24.22
CA ARG A 443 -5.40 3.90 24.91
C ARG A 443 -6.74 4.22 24.25
N LEU A 444 -6.89 3.96 22.95
CA LEU A 444 -8.10 4.28 22.20
C LEU A 444 -9.31 3.45 22.66
N ILE A 445 -9.08 2.19 23.04
CA ILE A 445 -10.17 1.27 23.38
C ILE A 445 -10.10 0.73 24.81
N CYS A 446 -8.98 0.86 25.52
CA CYS A 446 -8.81 0.38 26.88
C CYS A 446 -9.98 0.79 27.78
N ASP A 447 -10.26 2.09 27.87
CA ASP A 447 -11.36 2.62 28.68
C ASP A 447 -12.73 2.06 28.28
N GLN A 448 -12.95 1.85 26.96
CA GLN A 448 -14.21 1.33 26.47
C GLN A 448 -14.40 -0.14 26.83
N VAL A 449 -13.36 -0.95 26.67
CA VAL A 449 -13.37 -2.38 27.02
C VAL A 449 -13.53 -2.55 28.53
N MET A 450 -12.76 -1.84 29.35
CA MET A 450 -12.83 -1.94 30.82
C MET A 450 -14.19 -1.51 31.36
N ARG A 451 -14.80 -0.45 30.82
CA ARG A 451 -16.16 -0.04 31.17
C ARG A 451 -17.19 -1.11 30.75
N ALA A 452 -17.08 -1.69 29.55
CA ALA A 452 -18.00 -2.74 29.12
C ALA A 452 -17.88 -4.01 29.97
N MET A 453 -16.68 -4.35 30.41
CA MET A 453 -16.46 -5.45 31.36
C MET A 453 -17.13 -5.19 32.72
N ASN A 454 -16.98 -3.99 33.28
CA ASN A 454 -17.60 -3.60 34.53
C ASN A 454 -19.13 -3.53 34.46
N TYR A 455 -19.68 -2.95 33.39
CA TYR A 455 -21.11 -2.85 33.18
C TYR A 455 -21.79 -4.24 33.11
N ASN A 456 -21.20 -5.15 32.36
CA ASN A 456 -21.68 -6.53 32.26
C ASN A 456 -21.60 -7.28 33.60
N SER A 457 -20.66 -6.98 34.51
CA SER A 457 -20.57 -7.55 35.86
C SER A 457 -21.72 -7.10 36.73
N VAL A 458 -22.04 -5.81 36.67
CA VAL A 458 -23.18 -5.24 37.44
C VAL A 458 -24.50 -5.78 36.95
N ALA A 459 -24.69 -5.88 35.63
CA ALA A 459 -25.91 -6.43 35.05
C ALA A 459 -26.12 -7.91 35.41
N HIS A 460 -25.06 -8.72 35.43
CA HIS A 460 -25.12 -10.13 35.84
C HIS A 460 -25.43 -10.27 37.34
N GLY A 461 -24.80 -9.49 38.19
CA GLY A 461 -25.07 -9.46 39.62
C GLY A 461 -26.50 -9.01 39.96
N LEU A 462 -27.09 -8.11 39.19
CA LEU A 462 -28.51 -7.71 39.32
C LEU A 462 -29.50 -8.80 38.88
N LEU A 463 -29.14 -9.59 37.86
CA LEU A 463 -29.95 -10.75 37.41
C LEU A 463 -29.91 -11.90 38.38
N GLU A 464 -28.78 -12.16 39.03
CA GLU A 464 -28.63 -13.20 40.06
C GLU A 464 -29.29 -12.79 41.39
N ALA A 465 -29.36 -11.49 41.69
CA ALA A 465 -30.04 -10.95 42.87
C ALA A 465 -31.56 -10.80 42.72
N ALA A 466 -32.16 -11.07 41.53
CA ALA A 466 -33.57 -11.04 41.33
C ALA A 466 -34.25 -12.23 42.08
N PRO A 467 -35.19 -12.01 42.99
CA PRO A 467 -35.87 -13.11 43.69
C PRO A 467 -36.58 -14.00 42.67
N ALA A 468 -36.44 -15.34 42.89
CA ALA A 468 -37.20 -16.32 42.08
C ALA A 468 -38.70 -15.99 42.06
N PRO A 469 -39.38 -16.08 40.92
CA PRO A 469 -40.81 -15.84 40.88
C PRO A 469 -41.53 -16.86 41.79
N ILE A 470 -42.35 -16.31 42.71
CA ILE A 470 -43.20 -17.06 43.66
C ILE A 470 -44.26 -17.85 42.89
#